data_96cf9397295051df345b0ae9a501976c
#
_entry.id   96cf9397295051df345b0ae9a501976c
#
_cell.length_a   1.000
_cell.length_b   1.000
_cell.length_c   1.000
_cell.angle_alpha   90.00
_cell.angle_beta   90.00
_cell.angle_gamma   90.00
#
_symmetry.space_group_name_H-M   'P 1'
#
loop_
_entity.id
_entity.type
_entity.pdbx_description
1 polymer ?
#
loop_
_entity_poly.entity_id
_entity_poly.type
_entity_poly.pdbx_seq_one_letter_code
_entity_poly.pdbx_strand_id
1 'polypeptide(L)'
;MTSKKTMRFEDVSLGDQLPPLEIPITVALITGGAIATRDYFPGHHDKDAAQELGSPHVFMNILTTSGLVERFVEQWCGPEGRFQDLKIRLGAPNYPGDTMTFKGEITALDADSRTAEVTLKGKNSMGNHVTGTVAVTLP
;
A
#
# COMPACT_ATOMS: atom_id res chain seq x y z
N MET A 1 -1.26 -16.79 -19.84
CA MET A 1 -1.42 -16.10 -18.53
C MET A 1 -1.15 -17.13 -17.45
N THR A 2 -0.09 -16.99 -16.69
CA THR A 2 0.12 -17.79 -15.48
C THR A 2 -0.92 -17.36 -14.46
N SER A 3 -1.82 -18.27 -14.08
CA SER A 3 -2.72 -18.06 -12.95
C SER A 3 -1.89 -17.72 -11.71
N LYS A 4 -2.12 -16.57 -11.12
CA LYS A 4 -1.51 -16.23 -9.83
C LYS A 4 -1.90 -17.30 -8.82
N LYS A 5 -0.91 -17.96 -8.23
CA LYS A 5 -1.15 -18.97 -7.20
C LYS A 5 -1.69 -18.26 -5.95
N THR A 6 -2.82 -18.71 -5.44
CA THR A 6 -3.34 -18.24 -4.15
C THR A 6 -2.52 -18.84 -3.01
N MET A 7 -2.20 -18.02 -2.01
CA MET A 7 -1.58 -18.48 -0.76
C MET A 7 -2.63 -19.22 0.06
N ARG A 8 -2.27 -20.40 0.57
CA ARG A 8 -3.13 -21.15 1.47
C ARG A 8 -2.75 -20.87 2.92
N PHE A 9 -3.72 -20.89 3.82
CA PHE A 9 -3.46 -20.61 5.24
C PHE A 9 -2.41 -21.57 5.83
N GLU A 10 -2.44 -22.84 5.44
CA GLU A 10 -1.49 -23.85 5.92
C GLU A 10 -0.05 -23.62 5.50
N ASP A 11 0.16 -22.82 4.44
CA ASP A 11 1.50 -22.52 3.91
C ASP A 11 2.11 -21.25 4.54
N VAL A 12 1.40 -20.60 5.48
CA VAL A 12 1.83 -19.34 6.09
C VAL A 12 2.30 -19.56 7.52
N SER A 13 3.41 -18.94 7.89
CA SER A 13 3.98 -19.02 9.24
C SER A 13 4.23 -17.62 9.81
N LEU A 14 4.20 -17.51 11.13
CA LEU A 14 4.62 -16.28 11.82
C LEU A 14 6.04 -15.91 11.44
N GLY A 15 6.27 -14.64 11.15
CA GLY A 15 7.57 -14.12 10.74
C GLY A 15 7.86 -14.25 9.24
N ASP A 16 7.00 -14.91 8.46
CA ASP A 16 7.15 -14.93 7.01
C ASP A 16 7.14 -13.52 6.46
N GLN A 17 8.08 -13.23 5.57
CA GLN A 17 8.18 -11.92 4.92
C GLN A 17 7.55 -11.95 3.54
N LEU A 18 6.77 -10.92 3.25
CA LEU A 18 6.21 -10.72 1.92
C LEU A 18 7.33 -10.27 0.96
N PRO A 19 7.28 -10.70 -0.32
CA PRO A 19 8.18 -10.15 -1.32
C PRO A 19 8.07 -8.61 -1.36
N PRO A 20 9.20 -7.87 -1.31
CA PRO A 20 9.16 -6.41 -1.38
C PRO A 20 8.54 -5.93 -2.70
N LEU A 21 7.84 -4.80 -2.64
CA LEU A 21 7.27 -4.15 -3.82
C LEU A 21 7.80 -2.72 -3.94
N GLU A 22 8.51 -2.45 -5.01
CA GLU A 22 8.98 -1.10 -5.35
C GLU A 22 7.99 -0.42 -6.28
N ILE A 23 7.64 0.82 -5.94
CA ILE A 23 6.70 1.64 -6.70
C ILE A 23 7.38 2.97 -7.03
N PRO A 24 7.73 3.21 -8.31
CA PRO A 24 8.16 4.53 -8.75
C PRO A 24 7.02 5.53 -8.56
N ILE A 25 7.30 6.62 -7.87
CA ILE A 25 6.33 7.69 -7.62
C ILE A 25 6.40 8.69 -8.76
N THR A 26 5.32 8.78 -9.53
CA THR A 26 5.23 9.65 -10.70
C THR A 26 4.08 10.64 -10.57
N VAL A 27 4.13 11.74 -11.32
CA VAL A 27 3.00 12.67 -11.43
C VAL A 27 1.74 11.92 -11.91
N ALA A 28 1.89 11.03 -12.90
CA ALA A 28 0.78 10.25 -13.43
C ALA A 28 0.13 9.35 -12.37
N LEU A 29 0.93 8.69 -11.52
CA LEU A 29 0.40 7.86 -10.43
C LEU A 29 -0.36 8.71 -9.41
N ILE A 30 0.22 9.82 -8.96
CA ILE A 30 -0.38 10.71 -7.97
C ILE A 30 -1.67 11.32 -8.51
N THR A 31 -1.61 11.94 -9.67
CA THR A 31 -2.77 12.60 -10.29
C THR A 31 -3.82 11.59 -10.71
N GLY A 32 -3.42 10.50 -11.35
CA GLY A 32 -4.33 9.44 -11.77
C GLY A 32 -5.04 8.77 -10.59
N GLY A 33 -4.32 8.50 -9.51
CA GLY A 33 -4.91 7.98 -8.27
C GLY A 33 -5.90 8.93 -7.63
N ALA A 34 -5.59 10.21 -7.58
CA ALA A 34 -6.51 11.23 -7.06
C ALA A 34 -7.81 11.29 -7.89
N ILE A 35 -7.70 11.35 -9.20
CA ILE A 35 -8.86 11.41 -10.11
C ILE A 35 -9.69 10.11 -10.00
N ALA A 36 -9.04 8.96 -10.00
CA ALA A 36 -9.71 7.66 -9.90
C ALA A 36 -10.49 7.51 -8.59
N THR A 37 -10.06 8.17 -7.53
CA THR A 37 -10.71 8.16 -6.22
C THR A 37 -11.62 9.37 -6.01
N ARG A 38 -11.85 10.18 -7.02
CA ARG A 38 -12.66 11.41 -7.01
C ARG A 38 -12.20 12.43 -5.97
N ASP A 39 -10.91 12.49 -5.73
CA ASP A 39 -10.28 13.46 -4.87
C ASP A 39 -9.69 14.59 -5.74
N TYR A 40 -10.44 15.67 -5.89
CA TYR A 40 -10.08 16.79 -6.74
C TYR A 40 -9.34 17.91 -6.01
N PHE A 41 -8.79 17.59 -4.82
CA PHE A 41 -7.99 18.56 -4.07
C PHE A 41 -6.77 18.99 -4.90
N PRO A 42 -6.56 20.30 -5.11
CA PRO A 42 -5.54 20.79 -6.05
C PRO A 42 -4.11 20.34 -5.75
N GLY A 43 -3.77 20.12 -4.49
CA GLY A 43 -2.45 19.63 -4.09
C GLY A 43 -2.06 18.27 -4.70
N HIS A 44 -3.03 17.50 -5.22
CA HIS A 44 -2.78 16.20 -5.83
C HIS A 44 -2.62 16.24 -7.36
N HIS A 45 -2.91 17.38 -8.01
CA HIS A 45 -2.87 17.45 -9.47
C HIS A 45 -2.33 18.78 -10.05
N ASP A 46 -2.20 19.82 -9.24
CA ASP A 46 -1.72 21.14 -9.65
C ASP A 46 -0.47 21.49 -8.84
N LYS A 47 0.68 21.55 -9.54
CA LYS A 47 1.97 21.82 -8.89
C LYS A 47 2.01 23.22 -8.26
N ASP A 48 1.47 24.23 -8.93
CA ASP A 48 1.48 25.60 -8.42
C ASP A 48 0.63 25.71 -7.16
N ALA A 49 -0.57 25.10 -7.18
CA ALA A 49 -1.42 25.04 -6.00
C ALA A 49 -0.77 24.26 -4.85
N ALA A 50 -0.08 23.14 -5.14
CA ALA A 50 0.65 22.39 -4.13
C ALA A 50 1.77 23.25 -3.50
N GLN A 51 2.47 24.04 -4.31
CA GLN A 51 3.52 24.95 -3.82
C GLN A 51 2.95 26.08 -2.97
N GLU A 52 1.81 26.64 -3.31
CA GLU A 52 1.09 27.60 -2.47
C GLU A 52 0.71 27.03 -1.10
N LEU A 53 0.45 25.72 -1.02
CA LEU A 53 0.19 25.00 0.23
C LEU A 53 1.47 24.67 1.03
N GLY A 54 2.65 24.99 0.50
CA GLY A 54 3.93 24.72 1.14
C GLY A 54 4.59 23.40 0.76
N SER A 55 4.03 22.65 -0.20
CA SER A 55 4.64 21.42 -0.72
C SER A 55 5.53 21.70 -1.92
N PRO A 56 6.65 20.99 -2.12
CA PRO A 56 7.53 21.21 -3.27
C PRO A 56 6.92 20.77 -4.61
N HIS A 57 5.96 19.88 -4.58
CA HIS A 57 5.29 19.31 -5.76
C HIS A 57 3.92 18.72 -5.36
N VAL A 58 3.18 18.19 -6.34
CA VAL A 58 1.97 17.40 -6.05
C VAL A 58 2.29 16.23 -5.16
N PHE A 59 1.38 15.84 -4.30
CA PHE A 59 1.58 14.74 -3.36
C PHE A 59 0.42 13.74 -3.41
N MET A 60 0.75 12.50 -3.08
CA MET A 60 -0.18 11.37 -3.12
C MET A 60 -1.28 11.51 -2.06
N ASN A 61 -2.52 11.21 -2.43
CA ASN A 61 -3.63 11.15 -1.47
C ASN A 61 -3.67 9.82 -0.73
N ILE A 62 -4.36 9.80 0.43
CA ILE A 62 -4.47 8.61 1.27
C ILE A 62 -5.19 7.45 0.56
N LEU A 63 -6.15 7.73 -0.30
CA LEU A 63 -6.91 6.70 -1.03
C LEU A 63 -6.01 5.94 -1.99
N THR A 64 -5.12 6.63 -2.70
CA THR A 64 -4.10 5.98 -3.54
C THR A 64 -3.15 5.13 -2.68
N THR A 65 -2.69 5.65 -1.55
CA THR A 65 -1.84 4.89 -0.61
C THR A 65 -2.54 3.63 -0.13
N SER A 66 -3.82 3.71 0.26
CA SER A 66 -4.61 2.54 0.67
C SER A 66 -4.69 1.49 -0.44
N GLY A 67 -4.96 1.90 -1.67
CA GLY A 67 -4.99 1.00 -2.82
C GLY A 67 -3.64 0.33 -3.10
N LEU A 68 -2.53 1.06 -2.90
CA LEU A 68 -1.18 0.50 -3.05
C LEU A 68 -0.86 -0.50 -1.94
N VAL A 69 -1.33 -0.28 -0.72
CA VAL A 69 -1.22 -1.24 0.39
C VAL A 69 -1.98 -2.52 0.07
N GLU A 70 -3.22 -2.41 -0.42
CA GLU A 70 -4.01 -3.57 -0.88
C GLU A 70 -3.28 -4.32 -1.99
N ARG A 71 -2.78 -3.62 -3.00
CA ARG A 71 -1.99 -4.22 -4.08
C ARG A 71 -0.80 -5.01 -3.57
N PHE A 72 -0.06 -4.48 -2.61
CA PHE A 72 1.09 -5.15 -2.01
C PHE A 72 0.71 -6.48 -1.36
N VAL A 73 -0.36 -6.49 -0.57
CA VAL A 73 -0.85 -7.70 0.11
C VAL A 73 -1.50 -8.67 -0.89
N GLU A 74 -2.29 -8.17 -1.85
CA GLU A 74 -2.93 -9.00 -2.88
C GLU A 74 -1.91 -9.73 -3.76
N GLN A 75 -0.79 -9.09 -4.09
CA GLN A 75 0.28 -9.74 -4.85
C GLN A 75 0.88 -10.94 -4.13
N TRP A 76 0.86 -10.94 -2.80
CA TRP A 76 1.29 -12.05 -1.97
C TRP A 76 0.18 -13.08 -1.77
N CYS A 77 -1.02 -12.68 -1.31
CA CYS A 77 -2.07 -13.63 -0.95
C CYS A 77 -2.78 -14.26 -2.15
N GLY A 78 -2.77 -13.57 -3.31
CA GLY A 78 -3.44 -14.04 -4.52
C GLY A 78 -4.95 -13.79 -4.54
N PRO A 79 -5.64 -14.23 -5.61
CA PRO A 79 -6.99 -13.79 -5.92
C PRO A 79 -8.10 -14.30 -4.98
N GLU A 80 -7.83 -15.34 -4.20
CA GLU A 80 -8.83 -15.91 -3.27
C GLU A 80 -8.66 -15.38 -1.84
N GLY A 81 -7.60 -14.58 -1.57
CA GLY A 81 -7.45 -13.86 -0.32
C GLY A 81 -8.54 -12.81 -0.15
N ARG A 82 -9.11 -12.71 1.05
CA ARG A 82 -10.18 -11.76 1.35
C ARG A 82 -9.75 -10.80 2.44
N PHE A 83 -9.69 -9.51 2.09
CA PHE A 83 -9.40 -8.45 3.03
C PHE A 83 -10.52 -8.33 4.08
N GLN A 84 -10.13 -8.35 5.34
CA GLN A 84 -11.05 -8.20 6.48
C GLN A 84 -10.90 -6.82 7.12
N ASP A 85 -9.67 -6.31 7.22
CA ASP A 85 -9.38 -5.04 7.86
C ASP A 85 -8.10 -4.45 7.29
N LEU A 86 -8.07 -3.14 7.17
CA LEU A 86 -6.90 -2.38 6.73
C LEU A 86 -6.80 -1.13 7.60
N LYS A 87 -5.72 -1.04 8.37
CA LYS A 87 -5.42 0.10 9.24
C LYS A 87 -4.09 0.68 8.85
N ILE A 88 -4.08 1.94 8.45
CA ILE A 88 -2.86 2.63 8.03
C ILE A 88 -2.70 3.97 8.74
N ARG A 89 -1.44 4.38 8.86
CA ARG A 89 -1.04 5.71 9.28
C ARG A 89 -0.09 6.27 8.25
N LEU A 90 -0.37 7.50 7.77
CA LEU A 90 0.53 8.24 6.89
C LEU A 90 1.64 8.94 7.69
N GLY A 91 2.81 9.02 7.08
CA GLY A 91 3.99 9.72 7.58
C GLY A 91 4.54 10.67 6.52
N ALA A 92 5.77 10.43 6.06
CA ALA A 92 6.40 11.25 5.03
C ALA A 92 5.59 11.26 3.72
N PRO A 93 5.40 12.44 3.08
CA PRO A 93 4.65 12.51 1.83
C PRO A 93 5.38 11.79 0.69
N ASN A 94 4.61 11.32 -0.29
CA ASN A 94 5.14 10.82 -1.58
C ASN A 94 5.09 11.93 -2.62
N TYR A 95 6.25 12.31 -3.12
CA TYR A 95 6.43 13.27 -4.21
C TYR A 95 6.92 12.60 -5.48
N PRO A 96 6.65 13.20 -6.67
CA PRO A 96 7.17 12.66 -7.93
C PRO A 96 8.71 12.59 -7.94
N GLY A 97 9.23 11.54 -8.57
CA GLY A 97 10.67 11.32 -8.72
C GLY A 97 11.30 10.43 -7.64
N ASP A 98 10.54 10.08 -6.62
CA ASP A 98 10.96 9.16 -5.57
C ASP A 98 10.55 7.71 -5.91
N THR A 99 11.00 6.76 -5.11
CA THR A 99 10.57 5.36 -5.13
C THR A 99 10.12 4.97 -3.73
N MET A 100 8.94 4.38 -3.62
CA MET A 100 8.46 3.81 -2.38
C MET A 100 8.63 2.29 -2.40
N THR A 101 9.21 1.72 -1.36
CA THR A 101 9.37 0.27 -1.20
C THR A 101 8.51 -0.22 -0.06
N PHE A 102 7.59 -1.14 -0.37
CA PHE A 102 6.83 -1.89 0.64
C PHE A 102 7.62 -3.07 1.15
N LYS A 103 7.57 -3.26 2.46
CA LYS A 103 8.00 -4.48 3.16
C LYS A 103 6.94 -4.85 4.19
N GLY A 104 6.77 -6.13 4.43
CA GLY A 104 5.80 -6.63 5.41
C GLY A 104 6.14 -8.03 5.87
N GLU A 105 5.61 -8.38 7.03
CA GLU A 105 5.75 -9.70 7.63
C GLU A 105 4.45 -10.16 8.29
N ILE A 106 4.30 -11.46 8.44
CA ILE A 106 3.17 -12.05 9.14
C ILE A 106 3.40 -11.93 10.65
N THR A 107 2.53 -11.18 11.31
CA THR A 107 2.65 -10.89 12.75
C THR A 107 1.60 -11.57 13.63
N ALA A 108 0.53 -12.10 13.03
CA ALA A 108 -0.47 -12.91 13.73
C ALA A 108 -1.16 -13.89 12.78
N LEU A 109 -1.56 -15.03 13.32
CA LEU A 109 -2.34 -16.07 12.63
C LEU A 109 -3.48 -16.53 13.52
N ASP A 110 -4.68 -16.59 12.98
CA ASP A 110 -5.85 -17.16 13.62
C ASP A 110 -6.35 -18.34 12.80
N ALA A 111 -6.16 -19.55 13.35
CA ALA A 111 -6.51 -20.79 12.68
C ALA A 111 -8.04 -20.99 12.56
N ASP A 112 -8.81 -20.49 13.51
CA ASP A 112 -10.26 -20.65 13.51
C ASP A 112 -10.92 -19.87 12.37
N SER A 113 -10.48 -18.64 12.14
CA SER A 113 -10.94 -17.80 11.05
C SER A 113 -10.09 -17.91 9.78
N ARG A 114 -8.96 -18.62 9.82
CA ARG A 114 -7.97 -18.71 8.74
C ARG A 114 -7.47 -17.32 8.31
N THR A 115 -7.27 -16.44 9.28
CA THR A 115 -6.86 -15.06 9.04
C THR A 115 -5.38 -14.88 9.37
N ALA A 116 -4.67 -14.24 8.46
CA ALA A 116 -3.30 -13.77 8.65
C ALA A 116 -3.28 -12.26 8.80
N GLU A 117 -2.52 -11.75 9.77
CA GLU A 117 -2.23 -10.33 9.91
C GLU A 117 -0.86 -10.02 9.34
N VAL A 118 -0.83 -9.07 8.42
CA VAL A 118 0.39 -8.52 7.82
C VAL A 118 0.68 -7.17 8.46
N THR A 119 1.83 -7.02 9.10
CA THR A 119 2.35 -5.71 9.51
C THR A 119 3.29 -5.22 8.42
N LEU A 120 3.06 -4.00 7.93
CA LEU A 120 3.78 -3.48 6.77
C LEU A 120 4.22 -2.03 6.93
N LYS A 121 5.16 -1.65 6.11
CA LYS A 121 5.58 -0.26 5.90
C LYS A 121 5.92 -0.02 4.43
N GLY A 122 5.61 1.18 3.95
CA GLY A 122 6.09 1.71 2.67
C GLY A 122 7.04 2.86 2.94
N LYS A 123 8.31 2.71 2.55
CA LYS A 123 9.36 3.69 2.82
C LYS A 123 9.82 4.36 1.53
N ASN A 124 9.94 5.67 1.55
CA ASN A 124 10.56 6.48 0.50
C ASN A 124 11.88 7.11 0.99
N SER A 125 12.47 8.01 0.21
CA SER A 125 13.75 8.67 0.57
C SER A 125 13.64 9.55 1.83
N MET A 126 12.45 10.00 2.19
CA MET A 126 12.20 10.88 3.34
C MET A 126 11.87 10.10 4.62
N GLY A 127 11.55 8.82 4.53
CA GLY A 127 11.16 7.98 5.66
C GLY A 127 9.94 7.10 5.36
N ASN A 128 9.24 6.69 6.40
CA ASN A 128 8.02 5.91 6.22
C ASN A 128 6.89 6.81 5.71
N HIS A 129 6.44 6.54 4.49
CA HIS A 129 5.24 7.16 3.94
C HIS A 129 3.98 6.57 4.59
N VAL A 130 3.97 5.27 4.79
CA VAL A 130 2.85 4.53 5.37
C VAL A 130 3.35 3.41 6.28
N THR A 131 2.65 3.21 7.37
CA THR A 131 2.77 2.05 8.26
C THR A 131 1.38 1.52 8.55
N GLY A 132 1.26 0.24 8.81
CA GLY A 132 -0.04 -0.30 9.15
C GLY A 132 -0.10 -1.82 9.24
N THR A 133 -1.34 -2.30 9.38
CA THR A 133 -1.67 -3.71 9.43
C THR A 133 -2.82 -4.03 8.47
N VAL A 134 -2.77 -5.20 7.87
CA VAL A 134 -3.85 -5.74 7.03
C VAL A 134 -4.18 -7.13 7.52
N ALA A 135 -5.45 -7.39 7.77
CA ALA A 135 -5.96 -8.73 8.05
C ALA A 135 -6.57 -9.32 6.78
N VAL A 136 -6.14 -10.50 6.41
CA VAL A 136 -6.62 -11.22 5.23
C VAL A 136 -6.95 -12.67 5.56
N THR A 137 -8.15 -13.11 5.14
CA THR A 137 -8.56 -14.51 5.24
C THR A 137 -8.07 -15.27 4.01
N LEU A 138 -7.46 -16.41 4.24
CA LEU A 138 -6.90 -17.29 3.20
C LEU A 138 -7.70 -18.60 3.10
N PRO A 139 -7.77 -19.19 1.87
CA PRO A 139 -8.42 -20.50 1.70
C PRO A 139 -7.64 -21.61 2.36
#